data_47760709ab3a44265fdc98591347991c
#
_entry.id   47760709ab3a44265fdc98591347991c
#
_cell.length_a   1.000
_cell.length_b   1.000
_cell.length_c   1.000
_cell.angle_alpha   90.00
_cell.angle_beta   90.00
_cell.angle_gamma   90.00
#
_symmetry.space_group_name_H-M   'P 1'
#
loop_
_entity.id
_entity.type
_entity.pdbx_description
1 polymer ?
#
loop_
_entity_poly.entity_id
_entity_poly.type
_entity_poly.pdbx_seq_one_letter_code
_entity_poly.pdbx_strand_id
1 'polypeptide(L)'
;MDEQWRPLVATLLLLALLVASCTRAFWNKWIIVLWVVVIGTFFALMYGNVFGLTKVTTDRWGGLPLTIMLSSLSMVMSFPIAIAVALGRRSALPAIRTFCTIYVELIRGVPLISVLFMASFMFPLFMPQGVTVDVMIRVLAGLTLFAAAYMAEVIRGGLQAMPKGQTEAAASLG
;
A
#
# COMPACT_ATOMS: atom_id res chain seq x y z
N MET A 1 -4.47 -31.81 7.34
CA MET A 1 -4.31 -30.92 8.51
C MET A 1 -2.88 -30.46 8.76
N ASP A 2 -1.90 -30.92 7.98
CA ASP A 2 -0.47 -30.80 8.35
C ASP A 2 0.24 -29.54 7.85
N GLU A 3 -0.45 -28.61 7.18
CA GLU A 3 0.20 -27.42 6.62
C GLU A 3 -0.19 -26.09 7.30
N GLN A 4 -0.79 -26.14 8.50
CA GLN A 4 -1.14 -24.94 9.29
C GLN A 4 0.10 -24.14 9.75
N TRP A 5 1.28 -24.76 9.72
CA TRP A 5 2.55 -24.08 10.00
C TRP A 5 2.91 -22.99 8.97
N ARG A 6 2.42 -23.12 7.72
CA ARG A 6 2.74 -22.19 6.61
C ARG A 6 2.30 -20.76 6.89
N PRO A 7 0.99 -20.49 7.20
CA PRO A 7 0.56 -19.14 7.58
C PRO A 7 1.28 -18.61 8.81
N LEU A 8 1.59 -19.49 9.78
CA LEU A 8 2.30 -19.11 11.01
C LEU A 8 3.73 -18.65 10.70
N VAL A 9 4.48 -19.43 9.92
CA VAL A 9 5.85 -19.05 9.50
C VAL A 9 5.83 -17.78 8.65
N ALA A 10 4.90 -17.66 7.70
CA ALA A 10 4.76 -16.47 6.88
C ALA A 10 4.48 -15.22 7.72
N THR A 11 3.62 -15.32 8.74
CA THR A 11 3.33 -14.23 9.67
C THR A 11 4.54 -13.85 10.50
N LEU A 12 5.24 -14.82 11.06
CA LEU A 12 6.43 -14.57 11.89
C LEU A 12 7.56 -13.91 11.08
N LEU A 13 7.76 -14.31 9.83
CA LEU A 13 8.73 -13.69 8.92
C LEU A 13 8.37 -12.23 8.63
N LEU A 14 7.11 -11.93 8.36
CA LEU A 14 6.66 -10.55 8.13
C LEU A 14 6.79 -9.70 9.39
N LEU A 15 6.40 -10.20 10.55
CA LEU A 15 6.56 -9.49 11.82
C LEU A 15 8.03 -9.23 12.15
N ALA A 16 8.89 -10.23 11.97
CA ALA A 16 10.33 -10.07 12.17
C ALA A 16 10.93 -9.00 11.23
N LEU A 17 10.48 -8.97 9.97
CA LEU A 17 10.90 -7.95 9.00
C LEU A 17 10.44 -6.56 9.41
N LEU A 18 9.19 -6.39 9.86
CA LEU A 18 8.67 -5.11 10.35
C LEU A 18 9.46 -4.61 11.56
N VAL A 19 9.73 -5.50 12.53
CA VAL A 19 10.54 -5.17 13.71
C VAL A 19 11.97 -4.80 13.31
N ALA A 20 12.60 -5.57 12.40
CA ALA A 20 13.91 -5.27 11.88
C ALA A 20 13.95 -3.90 11.19
N SER A 21 12.91 -3.56 10.42
CA SER A 21 12.78 -2.26 9.75
C SER A 21 12.66 -1.07 10.71
N CYS A 22 12.18 -1.30 11.92
CA CYS A 22 12.11 -0.28 12.98
C CYS A 22 13.44 -0.06 13.71
N THR A 23 14.43 -0.93 13.54
CA THR A 23 15.71 -0.83 14.23
C THR A 23 16.78 -0.24 13.33
N ARG A 24 17.52 0.75 13.84
CA ARG A 24 18.61 1.43 13.09
C ARG A 24 19.74 0.49 12.64
N ALA A 25 19.95 -0.60 13.35
CA ALA A 25 20.99 -1.59 13.03
C ALA A 25 20.83 -2.23 11.64
N PHE A 26 19.59 -2.34 11.15
CA PHE A 26 19.26 -2.92 9.85
C PHE A 26 19.09 -1.89 8.73
N TRP A 27 19.25 -0.59 9.00
CA TRP A 27 19.12 0.47 8.00
C TRP A 27 20.32 0.51 7.06
N ASN A 28 20.43 -0.52 6.22
CA ASN A 28 21.41 -0.64 5.17
C ASN A 28 20.68 -0.97 3.85
N LYS A 29 21.36 -0.77 2.70
CA LYS A 29 20.85 -1.15 1.35
C LYS A 29 20.33 -2.60 1.28
N TRP A 30 20.85 -3.48 2.13
CA TRP A 30 20.40 -4.87 2.26
C TRP A 30 18.96 -5.04 2.78
N ILE A 31 18.38 -4.02 3.44
CA ILE A 31 17.01 -4.10 3.92
C ILE A 31 16.01 -4.24 2.77
N ILE A 32 16.29 -3.63 1.61
CA ILE A 32 15.46 -3.76 0.40
C ILE A 32 15.48 -5.20 -0.10
N VAL A 33 16.67 -5.81 -0.12
CA VAL A 33 16.82 -7.22 -0.52
C VAL A 33 16.08 -8.13 0.46
N LEU A 34 16.17 -7.84 1.76
CA LEU A 34 15.46 -8.59 2.80
C LEU A 34 13.94 -8.50 2.61
N TRP A 35 13.40 -7.31 2.28
CA TRP A 35 11.99 -7.13 1.96
C TRP A 35 11.57 -7.97 0.75
N VAL A 36 12.33 -7.95 -0.33
CA VAL A 36 12.04 -8.73 -1.55
C VAL A 36 12.05 -10.22 -1.25
N VAL A 37 13.06 -10.70 -0.51
CA VAL A 37 13.19 -12.12 -0.13
C VAL A 37 12.04 -12.57 0.77
N VAL A 38 11.69 -11.79 1.80
CA VAL A 38 10.62 -12.16 2.73
C VAL A 38 9.26 -12.12 2.06
N ILE A 39 8.98 -11.12 1.22
CA ILE A 39 7.74 -11.07 0.43
C ILE A 39 7.68 -12.25 -0.55
N GLY A 40 8.76 -12.55 -1.25
CA GLY A 40 8.84 -13.71 -2.15
C GLY A 40 8.59 -15.03 -1.40
N THR A 41 9.22 -15.19 -0.23
CA THR A 41 9.02 -16.37 0.63
C THR A 41 7.58 -16.45 1.14
N PHE A 42 6.99 -15.31 1.51
CA PHE A 42 5.59 -15.24 1.93
C PHE A 42 4.66 -15.78 0.82
N PHE A 43 4.83 -15.28 -0.41
CA PHE A 43 4.02 -15.76 -1.55
C PHE A 43 4.27 -17.25 -1.84
N ALA A 44 5.52 -17.71 -1.78
CA ALA A 44 5.85 -19.11 -1.98
C ALA A 44 5.19 -20.03 -0.93
N LEU A 45 5.19 -19.63 0.33
CA LEU A 45 4.56 -20.38 1.41
C LEU A 45 3.03 -20.35 1.32
N MET A 46 2.43 -19.19 1.04
CA MET A 46 0.99 -19.03 1.00
C MET A 46 0.36 -19.65 -0.24
N TYR A 47 0.98 -19.47 -1.42
CA TYR A 47 0.47 -20.03 -2.68
C TYR A 47 0.75 -21.53 -2.80
N GLY A 48 1.87 -21.99 -2.25
CA GLY A 48 2.33 -23.38 -2.42
C GLY A 48 2.76 -23.67 -3.87
N ASN A 49 2.57 -24.91 -4.30
CA ASN A 49 2.99 -25.42 -5.61
C ASN A 49 4.51 -25.37 -5.86
N VAL A 50 5.28 -25.16 -4.79
CA VAL A 50 6.75 -25.12 -4.75
C VAL A 50 7.20 -26.06 -3.64
N PHE A 51 8.29 -26.79 -3.85
CA PHE A 51 8.85 -27.72 -2.86
C PHE A 51 7.88 -28.84 -2.37
N GLY A 52 6.93 -29.27 -3.23
CA GLY A 52 5.96 -30.32 -2.86
C GLY A 52 4.81 -29.84 -1.96
N LEU A 53 4.66 -28.53 -1.74
CA LEU A 53 3.55 -27.96 -0.98
C LEU A 53 2.25 -27.96 -1.81
N THR A 54 1.12 -28.19 -1.16
CA THR A 54 -0.19 -28.14 -1.84
C THR A 54 -0.51 -26.72 -2.28
N LYS A 55 -1.09 -26.57 -3.49
CA LYS A 55 -1.52 -25.27 -4.00
C LYS A 55 -2.71 -24.75 -3.20
N VAL A 56 -2.63 -23.52 -2.74
CA VAL A 56 -3.72 -22.81 -2.06
C VAL A 56 -4.07 -21.57 -2.87
N THR A 57 -5.32 -21.49 -3.31
CA THR A 57 -5.85 -20.35 -4.06
C THR A 57 -6.04 -19.12 -3.16
N THR A 58 -5.93 -17.93 -3.73
CA THR A 58 -5.97 -16.64 -3.01
C THR A 58 -7.29 -16.37 -2.28
N ASP A 59 -8.39 -16.99 -2.73
CA ASP A 59 -9.70 -16.95 -2.07
C ASP A 59 -9.72 -17.63 -0.69
N ARG A 60 -8.76 -18.52 -0.42
CA ARG A 60 -8.60 -19.20 0.88
C ARG A 60 -7.61 -18.50 1.82
N TRP A 61 -6.95 -17.44 1.34
CA TRP A 61 -6.04 -16.68 2.16
C TRP A 61 -6.81 -15.78 3.11
N GLY A 62 -6.40 -15.74 4.37
CA GLY A 62 -7.09 -14.95 5.38
C GLY A 62 -6.27 -14.77 6.65
N GLY A 63 -6.90 -14.15 7.64
CA GLY A 63 -6.30 -13.95 8.95
C GLY A 63 -5.14 -12.96 8.97
N LEU A 64 -4.33 -13.09 10.00
CA LEU A 64 -3.22 -12.19 10.31
C LEU A 64 -2.17 -12.07 9.19
N PRO A 65 -1.71 -13.17 8.54
CA PRO A 65 -0.71 -13.07 7.46
C PRO A 65 -1.19 -12.18 6.31
N LEU A 66 -2.42 -12.36 5.85
CA LEU A 66 -2.97 -11.56 4.78
C LEU A 66 -3.12 -10.09 5.18
N THR A 67 -3.59 -9.82 6.39
CA THR A 67 -3.76 -8.45 6.90
C THR A 67 -2.43 -7.71 6.96
N ILE A 68 -1.39 -8.33 7.50
CA ILE A 68 -0.07 -7.71 7.61
C ILE A 68 0.52 -7.46 6.21
N MET A 69 0.40 -8.43 5.31
CA MET A 69 0.90 -8.29 3.95
C MET A 69 0.20 -7.15 3.20
N LEU A 70 -1.13 -7.15 3.19
CA LEU A 70 -1.91 -6.12 2.48
C LEU A 70 -1.66 -4.72 3.06
N SER A 71 -1.63 -4.58 4.40
CA SER A 71 -1.37 -3.28 5.03
C SER A 71 0.04 -2.77 4.76
N SER A 72 1.05 -3.64 4.84
CA SER A 72 2.44 -3.24 4.56
C SER A 72 2.64 -2.84 3.10
N LEU A 73 2.13 -3.65 2.16
CA LEU A 73 2.23 -3.35 0.73
C LEU A 73 1.47 -2.10 0.35
N SER A 74 0.22 -1.96 0.83
CA SER A 74 -0.58 -0.77 0.52
C SER A 74 0.07 0.51 1.06
N MET A 75 0.70 0.47 2.25
CA MET A 75 1.39 1.60 2.82
C MET A 75 2.60 2.02 1.97
N VAL A 76 3.42 1.07 1.55
CA VAL A 76 4.58 1.33 0.67
C VAL A 76 4.13 1.89 -0.68
N MET A 77 3.12 1.28 -1.30
CA MET A 77 2.61 1.72 -2.61
C MET A 77 1.87 3.07 -2.53
N SER A 78 1.22 3.37 -1.41
CA SER A 78 0.50 4.63 -1.23
C SER A 78 1.44 5.83 -1.10
N PHE A 79 2.65 5.66 -0.60
CA PHE A 79 3.59 6.76 -0.34
C PHE A 79 3.93 7.60 -1.58
N PRO A 80 4.39 7.02 -2.72
CA PRO A 80 4.66 7.79 -3.93
C PRO A 80 3.40 8.46 -4.50
N ILE A 81 2.25 7.78 -4.45
CA ILE A 81 0.98 8.35 -4.89
C ILE A 81 0.59 9.54 -4.00
N ALA A 82 0.74 9.40 -2.68
CA ALA A 82 0.44 10.45 -1.72
C ALA A 82 1.29 11.71 -1.95
N ILE A 83 2.59 11.55 -2.23
CA ILE A 83 3.46 12.67 -2.57
C ILE A 83 2.97 13.36 -3.85
N ALA A 84 2.71 12.60 -4.91
CA ALA A 84 2.22 13.15 -6.18
C ALA A 84 0.90 13.91 -5.99
N VAL A 85 -0.05 13.36 -5.25
CA VAL A 85 -1.35 13.98 -4.94
C VAL A 85 -1.16 15.24 -4.08
N ALA A 86 -0.33 15.19 -3.04
CA ALA A 86 -0.07 16.35 -2.17
C ALA A 86 0.55 17.51 -2.94
N LEU A 87 1.50 17.24 -3.84
CA LEU A 87 2.10 18.24 -4.73
C LEU A 87 1.09 18.72 -5.78
N GLY A 88 0.28 17.82 -6.33
CA GLY A 88 -0.78 18.15 -7.29
C GLY A 88 -1.81 19.12 -6.71
N ARG A 89 -2.18 18.99 -5.44
CA ARG A 89 -3.06 19.96 -4.74
C ARG A 89 -2.45 21.36 -4.57
N ARG A 90 -1.13 21.49 -4.69
CA ARG A 90 -0.40 22.78 -4.66
C ARG A 90 -0.05 23.28 -6.05
N SER A 91 -0.42 22.59 -7.12
CA SER A 91 -0.13 22.95 -8.49
C SER A 91 -0.76 24.27 -8.88
N ALA A 92 -0.04 25.05 -9.69
CA ALA A 92 -0.57 26.25 -10.32
C ALA A 92 -1.62 25.93 -11.42
N LEU A 93 -1.63 24.69 -11.94
CA LEU A 93 -2.59 24.23 -12.94
C LEU A 93 -3.93 23.88 -12.29
N PRO A 94 -5.03 24.64 -12.60
CA PRO A 94 -6.31 24.46 -11.92
C PRO A 94 -6.88 23.04 -12.08
N ALA A 95 -6.74 22.43 -13.25
CA ALA A 95 -7.23 21.08 -13.52
C ALA A 95 -6.60 20.03 -12.61
N ILE A 96 -5.26 20.04 -12.47
CA ILE A 96 -4.53 19.10 -11.61
C ILE A 96 -4.92 19.31 -10.14
N ARG A 97 -4.93 20.57 -9.70
CA ARG A 97 -5.31 20.91 -8.32
C ARG A 97 -6.72 20.43 -7.99
N THR A 98 -7.70 20.70 -8.86
CA THR A 98 -9.09 20.30 -8.68
C THR A 98 -9.23 18.78 -8.63
N PHE A 99 -8.62 18.07 -9.59
CA PHE A 99 -8.66 16.61 -9.62
C PHE A 99 -8.10 15.98 -8.34
N CYS A 100 -6.90 16.41 -7.92
CA CYS A 100 -6.29 15.90 -6.68
C CYS A 100 -7.10 16.25 -5.44
N THR A 101 -7.74 17.42 -5.41
CA THR A 101 -8.60 17.81 -4.29
C THR A 101 -9.86 16.96 -4.23
N ILE A 102 -10.56 16.79 -5.33
CA ILE A 102 -11.77 15.95 -5.42
C ILE A 102 -11.44 14.51 -5.00
N TYR A 103 -10.33 13.94 -5.49
CA TYR A 103 -9.90 12.60 -5.11
C TYR A 103 -9.75 12.46 -3.59
N VAL A 104 -9.01 13.37 -2.95
CA VAL A 104 -8.75 13.30 -1.51
C VAL A 104 -10.02 13.48 -0.70
N GLU A 105 -10.85 14.48 -1.02
CA GLU A 105 -12.11 14.75 -0.29
C GLU A 105 -13.11 13.60 -0.45
N LEU A 106 -13.23 13.04 -1.66
CA LEU A 106 -14.13 11.93 -1.94
C LEU A 106 -13.71 10.67 -1.18
N ILE A 107 -12.44 10.28 -1.27
CA ILE A 107 -11.96 9.05 -0.61
C ILE A 107 -12.01 9.18 0.92
N ARG A 108 -11.70 10.35 1.48
CA ARG A 108 -11.77 10.59 2.93
C ARG A 108 -13.20 10.74 3.45
N GLY A 109 -14.14 11.07 2.58
CA GLY A 109 -15.56 11.14 2.92
C GLY A 109 -16.29 9.79 2.96
N VAL A 110 -15.64 8.72 2.46
CA VAL A 110 -16.23 7.39 2.35
C VAL A 110 -15.57 6.43 3.36
N PRO A 111 -16.33 5.59 4.09
CA PRO A 111 -15.76 4.55 4.95
C PRO A 111 -14.91 3.56 4.16
N LEU A 112 -13.79 3.10 4.75
CA LEU A 112 -12.90 2.11 4.13
C LEU A 112 -13.66 0.85 3.66
N ILE A 113 -14.63 0.38 4.46
CA ILE A 113 -15.41 -0.81 4.11
C ILE A 113 -16.14 -0.65 2.77
N SER A 114 -16.68 0.54 2.49
CA SER A 114 -17.35 0.85 1.22
C SER A 114 -16.38 0.83 0.05
N VAL A 115 -15.16 1.37 0.23
CA VAL A 115 -14.10 1.32 -0.80
C VAL A 115 -13.70 -0.11 -1.10
N LEU A 116 -13.54 -0.94 -0.08
CA LEU A 116 -13.19 -2.37 -0.24
C LEU A 116 -14.33 -3.15 -0.90
N PHE A 117 -15.58 -2.86 -0.56
CA PHE A 117 -16.74 -3.44 -1.21
C PHE A 117 -16.80 -3.08 -2.69
N MET A 118 -16.60 -1.81 -3.02
CA MET A 118 -16.52 -1.36 -4.42
C MET A 118 -15.40 -2.06 -5.19
N ALA A 119 -14.20 -2.14 -4.60
CA ALA A 119 -13.06 -2.81 -5.22
C ALA A 119 -13.30 -4.31 -5.42
N SER A 120 -13.94 -4.98 -4.45
CA SER A 120 -14.13 -6.43 -4.47
C SER A 120 -15.28 -6.86 -5.36
N PHE A 121 -16.42 -6.16 -5.32
CA PHE A 121 -17.68 -6.61 -5.93
C PHE A 121 -18.13 -5.74 -7.10
N MET A 122 -17.97 -4.42 -7.03
CA MET A 122 -18.46 -3.54 -8.10
C MET A 122 -17.46 -3.42 -9.25
N PHE A 123 -16.16 -3.35 -8.96
CA PHE A 123 -15.13 -3.19 -9.99
C PHE A 123 -15.19 -4.26 -11.10
N PRO A 124 -15.41 -5.57 -10.81
CA PRO A 124 -15.55 -6.58 -11.85
C PRO A 124 -16.69 -6.34 -12.83
N LEU A 125 -17.76 -5.65 -12.39
CA LEU A 125 -18.91 -5.36 -13.25
C LEU A 125 -18.57 -4.37 -14.40
N PHE A 126 -17.51 -3.60 -14.23
CA PHE A 126 -17.03 -2.66 -15.24
C PHE A 126 -15.94 -3.25 -16.15
N MET A 127 -15.51 -4.51 -15.89
CA MET A 127 -14.50 -5.17 -16.70
C MET A 127 -15.11 -5.73 -17.99
N PRO A 128 -14.36 -5.71 -19.11
CA PRO A 128 -14.75 -6.39 -20.33
C PRO A 128 -14.96 -7.88 -20.10
N GLN A 129 -15.84 -8.50 -20.90
CA GLN A 129 -16.06 -9.94 -20.83
C GLN A 129 -14.76 -10.74 -21.02
N GLY A 130 -14.52 -11.69 -20.13
CA GLY A 130 -13.32 -12.53 -20.14
C GLY A 130 -12.11 -11.98 -19.40
N VAL A 131 -12.16 -10.72 -18.90
CA VAL A 131 -11.11 -10.15 -18.06
C VAL A 131 -11.48 -10.32 -16.59
N THR A 132 -10.69 -11.10 -15.86
CA THR A 132 -10.85 -11.27 -14.41
C THR A 132 -9.59 -10.81 -13.70
N VAL A 133 -9.74 -9.90 -12.75
CA VAL A 133 -8.65 -9.45 -11.86
C VAL A 133 -8.83 -10.12 -10.50
N ASP A 134 -7.78 -10.70 -9.97
CA ASP A 134 -7.80 -11.37 -8.67
C ASP A 134 -8.32 -10.42 -7.57
N VAL A 135 -9.13 -10.94 -6.66
CA VAL A 135 -9.74 -10.16 -5.55
C VAL A 135 -8.67 -9.48 -4.72
N MET A 136 -7.56 -10.16 -4.47
CA MET A 136 -6.48 -9.62 -3.65
C MET A 136 -5.84 -8.39 -4.29
N ILE A 137 -5.64 -8.40 -5.61
CA ILE A 137 -5.10 -7.25 -6.35
C ILE A 137 -6.08 -6.07 -6.27
N ARG A 138 -7.38 -6.32 -6.40
CA ARG A 138 -8.41 -5.28 -6.31
C ARG A 138 -8.48 -4.67 -4.92
N VAL A 139 -8.45 -5.51 -3.88
CA VAL A 139 -8.42 -5.06 -2.48
C VAL A 139 -7.13 -4.27 -2.19
N LEU A 140 -5.97 -4.76 -2.66
CA LEU A 140 -4.70 -4.05 -2.50
C LEU A 140 -4.74 -2.66 -3.17
N ALA A 141 -5.30 -2.56 -4.37
CA ALA A 141 -5.47 -1.28 -5.06
C ALA A 141 -6.39 -0.34 -4.28
N GLY A 142 -7.54 -0.84 -3.79
CA GLY A 142 -8.46 -0.07 -2.96
C GLY A 142 -7.82 0.46 -1.68
N LEU A 143 -7.10 -0.40 -0.95
CA LEU A 143 -6.34 -0.02 0.24
C LEU A 143 -5.27 1.01 -0.07
N THR A 144 -4.53 0.82 -1.17
CA THR A 144 -3.47 1.73 -1.60
C THR A 144 -4.02 3.13 -1.90
N LEU A 145 -5.10 3.21 -2.66
CA LEU A 145 -5.73 4.49 -2.99
C LEU A 145 -6.33 5.14 -1.74
N PHE A 146 -6.94 4.36 -0.84
CA PHE A 146 -7.47 4.88 0.41
C PHE A 146 -6.35 5.46 1.29
N ALA A 147 -5.29 4.70 1.53
CA ALA A 147 -4.14 5.14 2.32
C ALA A 147 -3.44 6.36 1.70
N ALA A 148 -3.32 6.42 0.37
CA ALA A 148 -2.72 7.52 -0.35
C ALA A 148 -3.47 8.85 -0.14
N ALA A 149 -4.79 8.83 -0.09
CA ALA A 149 -5.59 10.03 0.16
C ALA A 149 -5.35 10.61 1.56
N TYR A 150 -5.31 9.76 2.59
CA TYR A 150 -5.02 10.19 3.96
C TYR A 150 -3.57 10.67 4.11
N MET A 151 -2.62 9.92 3.55
CA MET A 151 -1.21 10.28 3.61
C MET A 151 -0.92 11.57 2.84
N ALA A 152 -1.58 11.81 1.70
CA ALA A 152 -1.46 13.06 0.94
C ALA A 152 -1.87 14.28 1.78
N GLU A 153 -2.91 14.15 2.62
CA GLU A 153 -3.32 15.24 3.51
C GLU A 153 -2.29 15.50 4.62
N VAL A 154 -1.71 14.43 5.20
CA VAL A 154 -0.63 14.56 6.19
C VAL A 154 0.59 15.25 5.58
N ILE A 155 1.01 14.82 4.38
CA ILE A 155 2.14 15.45 3.65
C ILE A 155 1.84 16.91 3.34
N ARG A 156 0.62 17.23 2.87
CA ARG A 156 0.21 18.60 2.59
C ARG A 156 0.26 19.47 3.84
N GLY A 157 -0.23 18.95 4.98
CA GLY A 157 -0.17 19.63 6.27
C GLY A 157 1.27 19.90 6.73
N GLY A 158 2.15 18.89 6.62
CA GLY A 158 3.58 19.03 6.92
C GLY A 158 4.27 20.09 6.05
N LEU A 159 3.98 20.09 4.73
CA LEU A 159 4.51 21.10 3.81
C LEU A 159 4.01 22.53 4.11
N GLN A 160 2.81 22.68 4.66
CA GLN A 160 2.27 23.98 5.08
C GLN A 160 2.84 24.48 6.41
N ALA A 161 3.25 23.57 7.27
CA ALA A 161 3.84 23.90 8.58
C ALA A 161 5.31 24.37 8.46
N MET A 162 5.94 24.24 7.30
CA MET A 162 7.33 24.69 7.11
C MET A 162 7.43 26.21 7.20
N PRO A 163 8.40 26.76 7.97
CA PRO A 163 8.65 28.18 8.05
C PRO A 163 8.98 28.79 6.68
N LYS A 164 8.37 29.94 6.36
CA LYS A 164 8.61 30.65 5.08
C LYS A 164 10.06 31.00 4.82
N GLY A 165 10.83 31.28 5.89
CA GLY A 165 12.25 31.60 5.80
C GLY A 165 13.11 30.54 5.11
N GLN A 166 12.73 29.25 5.15
CA GLN A 166 13.44 28.22 4.39
C GLN A 166 13.25 28.35 2.89
N THR A 167 12.04 28.70 2.46
CA THR A 167 11.74 28.93 1.03
C THR A 167 12.38 30.24 0.53
N GLU A 168 12.39 31.28 1.37
CA GLU A 168 13.03 32.56 1.09
C GLU A 168 14.56 32.40 1.01
N ALA A 169 15.15 31.63 1.92
CA ALA A 169 16.59 31.35 1.88
C ALA A 169 16.97 30.55 0.63
N ALA A 170 16.19 29.55 0.25
CA ALA A 170 16.41 28.79 -1.00
C ALA A 170 16.30 29.71 -2.24
N ALA A 171 15.29 30.58 -2.27
CA ALA A 171 15.11 31.53 -3.36
C ALA A 171 16.22 32.58 -3.47
N SER A 172 16.89 32.91 -2.36
CA SER A 172 18.02 33.85 -2.34
C SER A 172 19.31 33.27 -2.92
N LEU A 173 19.39 31.93 -3.04
CA LEU A 173 20.54 31.24 -3.61
C LEU A 173 20.40 30.94 -5.11
N GLY A 174 19.25 31.23 -5.72
CA GLY A 174 18.93 31.03 -7.15
C GLY A 174 17.94 29.91 -7.38
#